data_469424ced87be964589f1765975b3357
#
_entry.id   469424ced87be964589f1765975b3357
#
_cell.length_a   1.000
_cell.length_b   1.000
_cell.length_c   1.000
_cell.angle_alpha   90.00
_cell.angle_beta   90.00
_cell.angle_gamma   90.00
#
_symmetry.space_group_name_H-M   'P 1'
#
loop_
_entity.id
_entity.type
_entity.pdbx_description
1 polymer ?
#
loop_
_entity_poly.entity_id
_entity_poly.type
_entity_poly.pdbx_seq_one_letter_code
_entity_poly.pdbx_strand_id
1 'polypeptide(L)'
;FINKILKRYVEWDSYEPKVGMIPMAKPVITSLFNMMSGVEILDLVSNFGKNVVQDIAYFMKMKSDPDSFLTWFEVRMRRSFVEFNHLQENDRHIYVLKHDLGYNWSLYHKKILEKIFNEIFNKPIHITMSDFMLTIQFEK
;
A
#
# COMPACT_ATOMS: atom_id res chain seq x y z
N PHE A 1 -5.83 -22.06 14.42
CA PHE A 1 -4.97 -22.37 13.24
C PHE A 1 -5.80 -22.48 11.96
N ILE A 2 -6.78 -23.39 11.93
CA ILE A 2 -7.65 -23.56 10.75
C ILE A 2 -8.43 -22.29 10.42
N ASN A 3 -8.97 -21.59 11.42
CA ASN A 3 -9.71 -20.35 11.23
C ASN A 3 -8.85 -19.24 10.61
N LYS A 4 -7.57 -19.15 10.97
CA LYS A 4 -6.64 -18.20 10.36
C LYS A 4 -6.40 -18.49 8.88
N ILE A 5 -6.27 -19.76 8.52
CA ILE A 5 -6.10 -20.20 7.13
C ILE A 5 -7.34 -19.87 6.30
N LEU A 6 -8.53 -20.20 6.81
CA LEU A 6 -9.79 -19.92 6.12
C LEU A 6 -10.01 -18.41 5.95
N LYS A 7 -9.76 -17.64 7.01
CA LYS A 7 -9.88 -16.18 6.95
C LYS A 7 -8.95 -15.58 5.88
N ARG A 8 -7.69 -16.01 5.88
CA ARG A 8 -6.72 -15.57 4.88
C ARG A 8 -7.16 -15.92 3.47
N TYR A 9 -7.65 -17.12 3.24
CA TYR A 9 -8.13 -17.56 1.94
C TYR A 9 -9.30 -16.69 1.45
N VAL A 10 -10.30 -16.47 2.30
CA VAL A 10 -11.49 -15.67 1.94
C VAL A 10 -11.14 -14.21 1.71
N GLU A 11 -10.29 -13.64 2.55
CA GLU A 11 -9.97 -12.21 2.49
C GLU A 11 -8.88 -11.86 1.46
N TRP A 12 -8.05 -12.80 1.10
CA TRP A 12 -6.88 -12.49 0.27
C TRP A 12 -6.59 -13.54 -0.81
N ASP A 13 -6.26 -14.77 -0.43
CA ASP A 13 -5.70 -15.75 -1.36
C ASP A 13 -6.63 -16.07 -2.53
N SER A 14 -7.95 -16.04 -2.31
CA SER A 14 -8.93 -16.26 -3.37
C SER A 14 -8.97 -15.14 -4.41
N TYR A 15 -8.51 -13.94 -4.05
CA TYR A 15 -8.50 -12.78 -4.95
C TYR A 15 -7.19 -12.60 -5.72
N GLU A 16 -6.06 -13.04 -5.16
CA GLU A 16 -4.75 -12.79 -5.78
C GLU A 16 -4.70 -13.13 -7.28
N PRO A 17 -5.10 -14.34 -7.72
CA PRO A 17 -5.05 -14.65 -9.14
C PRO A 17 -6.06 -13.85 -9.96
N LYS A 18 -7.20 -13.48 -9.38
CA LYS A 18 -8.26 -12.74 -10.08
C LYS A 18 -7.89 -11.31 -10.39
N VAL A 19 -7.06 -10.70 -9.53
CA VAL A 19 -6.57 -9.33 -9.72
C VAL A 19 -5.20 -9.27 -10.39
N GLY A 20 -4.66 -10.42 -10.80
CA GLY A 20 -3.40 -10.49 -11.51
C GLY A 20 -2.15 -10.31 -10.62
N MET A 21 -2.27 -10.58 -9.33
CA MET A 21 -1.11 -10.58 -8.45
C MET A 21 -0.24 -11.81 -8.69
N ILE A 22 1.06 -11.62 -8.79
CA ILE A 22 2.05 -12.67 -8.94
C ILE A 22 3.07 -12.59 -7.82
N PRO A 23 3.59 -13.72 -7.31
CA PRO A 23 4.69 -13.70 -6.37
C PRO A 23 5.96 -13.26 -7.07
N MET A 24 6.73 -12.40 -6.42
CA MET A 24 8.03 -11.97 -6.91
C MET A 24 9.01 -11.90 -5.74
N ALA A 25 10.24 -12.35 -5.99
CA ALA A 25 11.27 -12.33 -4.96
C ALA A 25 11.64 -10.90 -4.57
N LYS A 26 11.77 -10.65 -3.27
CA LYS A 26 12.12 -9.32 -2.75
C LYS A 26 13.39 -8.73 -3.38
N PRO A 27 14.50 -9.47 -3.56
CA PRO A 27 15.68 -8.92 -4.22
C PRO A 27 15.43 -8.41 -5.63
N VAL A 28 14.52 -9.06 -6.37
CA VAL A 28 14.15 -8.62 -7.73
C VAL A 28 13.39 -7.30 -7.69
N ILE A 29 12.39 -7.18 -6.81
CA ILE A 29 11.65 -5.95 -6.63
C ILE A 29 12.57 -4.81 -6.20
N THR A 30 13.42 -5.05 -5.21
CA THR A 30 14.40 -4.06 -4.73
C THR A 30 15.32 -3.58 -5.85
N SER A 31 15.83 -4.51 -6.65
CA SER A 31 16.71 -4.19 -7.77
C SER A 31 16.00 -3.38 -8.85
N LEU A 32 14.76 -3.76 -9.21
CA LEU A 32 13.97 -3.02 -10.20
C LEU A 32 13.71 -1.59 -9.75
N PHE A 33 13.29 -1.39 -8.50
CA PHE A 33 13.07 -0.04 -7.97
C PHE A 33 14.36 0.78 -7.91
N ASN A 34 15.47 0.17 -7.50
CA ASN A 34 16.76 0.87 -7.41
C ASN A 34 17.34 1.26 -8.77
N MET A 35 16.95 0.59 -9.83
CA MET A 35 17.36 0.94 -11.20
C MET A 35 16.59 2.13 -11.76
N MET A 36 15.47 2.49 -11.18
CA MET A 36 14.61 3.59 -11.64
C MET A 36 15.07 4.93 -11.07
N SER A 37 15.00 5.98 -11.89
CA SER A 37 15.16 7.36 -11.40
C SER A 37 13.90 7.83 -10.68
N GLY A 38 14.01 8.93 -9.92
CA GLY A 38 12.83 9.54 -9.30
C GLY A 38 11.76 9.95 -10.31
N VAL A 39 12.16 10.43 -11.47
CA VAL A 39 11.23 10.79 -12.57
C VAL A 39 10.49 9.56 -13.08
N GLU A 40 11.18 8.45 -13.28
CA GLU A 40 10.56 7.19 -13.72
C GLU A 40 9.58 6.65 -12.68
N ILE A 41 9.88 6.78 -11.39
CA ILE A 41 8.94 6.43 -10.31
C ILE A 41 7.68 7.30 -10.38
N LEU A 42 7.83 8.60 -10.58
CA LEU A 42 6.68 9.52 -10.70
C LEU A 42 5.84 9.20 -11.95
N ASP A 43 6.48 8.87 -13.05
CA ASP A 43 5.79 8.44 -14.28
C ASP A 43 5.01 7.14 -14.07
N LEU A 44 5.60 6.17 -13.37
CA LEU A 44 4.93 4.93 -13.02
C LEU A 44 3.67 5.18 -12.19
N VAL A 45 3.76 6.05 -11.18
CA VAL A 45 2.63 6.44 -10.34
C VAL A 45 1.54 7.12 -11.18
N SER A 46 1.92 8.04 -12.06
CA SER A 46 0.97 8.82 -12.86
C SER A 46 0.24 7.96 -13.90
N ASN A 47 0.94 7.03 -14.55
CA ASN A 47 0.39 6.25 -15.65
C ASN A 47 -0.37 5.01 -15.19
N PHE A 48 0.05 4.35 -14.11
CA PHE A 48 -0.51 3.06 -13.73
C PHE A 48 -0.97 2.98 -12.28
N GLY A 49 -0.29 3.69 -11.37
CA GLY A 49 -0.36 3.36 -9.95
C GLY A 49 -1.73 3.59 -9.33
N LYS A 50 -2.29 4.78 -9.48
CA LYS A 50 -3.50 5.19 -8.76
C LYS A 50 -4.70 4.29 -9.09
N ASN A 51 -5.03 4.18 -10.36
CA ASN A 51 -6.22 3.45 -10.80
C ASN A 51 -6.09 1.96 -10.52
N VAL A 52 -4.95 1.37 -10.88
CA VAL A 52 -4.72 -0.06 -10.67
C VAL A 52 -4.82 -0.44 -9.20
N VAL A 53 -4.15 0.31 -8.32
CA VAL A 53 -4.16 0.02 -6.87
C VAL A 53 -5.56 0.19 -6.29
N GLN A 54 -6.27 1.26 -6.67
CA GLN A 54 -7.62 1.50 -6.17
C GLN A 54 -8.61 0.47 -6.70
N ASP A 55 -8.51 0.08 -7.96
CA ASP A 55 -9.39 -0.93 -8.55
C ASP A 55 -9.21 -2.29 -7.87
N ILE A 56 -7.97 -2.68 -7.57
CA ILE A 56 -7.70 -3.91 -6.83
C ILE A 56 -8.29 -3.85 -5.42
N ALA A 57 -8.05 -2.76 -4.71
CA ALA A 57 -8.57 -2.57 -3.36
C ALA A 57 -10.11 -2.58 -3.34
N TYR A 58 -10.73 -1.86 -4.27
CA TYR A 58 -12.19 -1.86 -4.41
C TYR A 58 -12.75 -3.26 -4.72
N PHE A 59 -12.13 -3.97 -5.65
CA PHE A 59 -12.56 -5.32 -6.01
C PHE A 59 -12.52 -6.28 -4.81
N MET A 60 -11.46 -6.20 -4.01
CA MET A 60 -11.29 -7.07 -2.84
C MET A 60 -12.18 -6.69 -1.66
N LYS A 61 -12.45 -5.41 -1.46
CA LYS A 61 -13.23 -4.90 -0.32
C LYS A 61 -14.67 -4.55 -0.66
N MET A 62 -14.99 -4.38 -1.95
CA MET A 62 -16.30 -3.95 -2.44
C MET A 62 -16.74 -2.60 -1.84
N LYS A 63 -15.78 -1.78 -1.42
CA LYS A 63 -16.01 -0.45 -0.86
C LYS A 63 -14.92 0.52 -1.32
N SER A 64 -15.30 1.79 -1.46
CA SER A 64 -14.38 2.87 -1.87
C SER A 64 -14.38 3.96 -0.80
N ASP A 65 -13.78 3.66 0.34
CA ASP A 65 -13.61 4.59 1.46
C ASP A 65 -12.20 4.44 2.07
N PRO A 66 -11.70 5.46 2.78
CA PRO A 66 -10.35 5.44 3.33
C PRO A 66 -10.08 4.27 4.28
N ASP A 67 -11.03 3.94 5.15
CA ASP A 67 -10.84 2.88 6.14
C ASP A 67 -10.73 1.51 5.48
N SER A 68 -11.60 1.21 4.52
CA SER A 68 -11.56 -0.05 3.76
C SER A 68 -10.27 -0.16 2.95
N PHE A 69 -9.83 0.93 2.32
CA PHE A 69 -8.58 0.97 1.59
C PHE A 69 -7.39 0.70 2.51
N LEU A 70 -7.32 1.35 3.67
CA LEU A 70 -6.21 1.17 4.60
C LEU A 70 -6.19 -0.22 5.23
N THR A 71 -7.34 -0.81 5.48
CA THR A 71 -7.44 -2.20 5.93
C THR A 71 -6.87 -3.15 4.87
N TRP A 72 -7.23 -2.95 3.61
CA TRP A 72 -6.65 -3.70 2.50
C TRP A 72 -5.14 -3.48 2.37
N PHE A 73 -4.72 -2.22 2.47
CA PHE A 73 -3.31 -1.84 2.36
C PHE A 73 -2.46 -2.48 3.45
N GLU A 74 -2.96 -2.52 4.69
CA GLU A 74 -2.29 -3.21 5.80
C GLU A 74 -2.09 -4.69 5.50
N VAL A 75 -3.12 -5.39 5.05
CA VAL A 75 -3.00 -6.81 4.69
C VAL A 75 -1.96 -7.01 3.59
N ARG A 76 -1.98 -6.16 2.56
CA ARG A 76 -1.01 -6.20 1.48
C ARG A 76 0.43 -6.01 2.00
N MET A 77 0.63 -5.03 2.89
CA MET A 77 1.95 -4.77 3.45
C MET A 77 2.45 -5.95 4.30
N ARG A 78 1.60 -6.50 5.15
CA ARG A 78 1.94 -7.70 5.94
C ARG A 78 2.25 -8.91 5.05
N ARG A 79 1.54 -9.08 3.96
CA ARG A 79 1.80 -10.12 2.96
C ARG A 79 3.13 -9.93 2.23
N SER A 80 3.60 -8.71 2.16
CA SER A 80 4.91 -8.36 1.58
C SER A 80 6.03 -8.32 2.62
N PHE A 81 5.78 -8.81 3.83
CA PHE A 81 6.72 -8.81 4.95
C PHE A 81 7.19 -7.41 5.34
N VAL A 82 6.35 -6.42 5.14
CA VAL A 82 6.55 -5.05 5.64
C VAL A 82 5.94 -4.97 7.02
N GLU A 83 6.72 -4.50 7.98
CA GLU A 83 6.22 -4.24 9.34
C GLU A 83 5.25 -3.07 9.30
N PHE A 84 4.06 -3.26 9.87
CA PHE A 84 2.98 -2.29 9.81
C PHE A 84 2.40 -2.08 11.21
N ASN A 85 2.49 -0.86 11.71
CA ASN A 85 1.97 -0.49 13.03
C ASN A 85 0.96 0.65 12.88
N HIS A 86 -0.16 0.55 13.57
CA HIS A 86 -1.22 1.55 13.58
C HIS A 86 -1.39 2.10 14.98
N LEU A 87 -1.29 3.42 15.09
CA LEU A 87 -1.55 4.18 16.31
C LEU A 87 -2.74 5.09 16.05
N GLN A 88 -3.61 5.24 17.04
CA GLN A 88 -4.74 6.15 16.96
C GLN A 88 -4.72 7.09 18.16
N GLU A 89 -4.69 8.39 17.89
CA GLU A 89 -4.78 9.47 18.88
C GLU A 89 -5.99 10.33 18.56
N ASN A 90 -7.09 10.16 19.30
CA ASN A 90 -8.39 10.79 19.01
C ASN A 90 -8.85 10.44 17.59
N ASP A 91 -9.04 11.43 16.70
CA ASP A 91 -9.42 11.23 15.30
C ASP A 91 -8.23 11.09 14.36
N ARG A 92 -7.00 11.20 14.88
CA ARG A 92 -5.79 11.06 14.09
C ARG A 92 -5.35 9.60 14.02
N HIS A 93 -5.15 9.13 12.81
CA HIS A 93 -4.57 7.82 12.53
C HIS A 93 -3.13 7.98 12.07
N ILE A 94 -2.22 7.21 12.68
CA ILE A 94 -0.80 7.19 12.35
C ILE A 94 -0.44 5.75 12.01
N TYR A 95 0.05 5.54 10.79
CA TYR A 95 0.55 4.24 10.34
C TYR A 95 2.04 4.34 10.11
N VAL A 96 2.79 3.42 10.69
CA VAL A 96 4.25 3.36 10.54
C VAL A 96 4.60 2.06 9.84
N LEU A 97 5.19 2.18 8.66
CA LEU A 97 5.67 1.05 7.87
C LEU A 97 7.20 1.02 7.93
N LYS A 98 7.76 -0.13 8.25
CA LYS A 98 9.20 -0.37 8.20
C LYS A 98 9.50 -1.45 7.19
N HIS A 99 10.47 -1.18 6.31
CA HIS A 99 10.81 -2.06 5.21
C HIS A 99 12.32 -2.00 4.89
N ASP A 100 12.76 -2.88 4.03
CA ASP A 100 14.13 -2.97 3.54
C ASP A 100 14.20 -2.85 2.00
N LEU A 101 13.22 -2.15 1.40
CA LEU A 101 13.02 -2.10 -0.05
C LEU A 101 13.59 -0.84 -0.72
N GLY A 102 14.14 0.09 0.07
CA GLY A 102 14.85 1.25 -0.42
C GLY A 102 14.00 2.50 -0.65
N TYR A 103 14.69 3.59 -0.98
CA TYR A 103 14.09 4.93 -1.14
C TYR A 103 13.00 4.97 -2.21
N ASN A 104 13.25 4.37 -3.38
CA ASN A 104 12.30 4.44 -4.50
C ASN A 104 11.01 3.69 -4.21
N TRP A 105 11.06 2.61 -3.44
CA TRP A 105 9.86 1.92 -2.96
C TRP A 105 9.04 2.83 -2.04
N SER A 106 9.70 3.54 -1.13
CA SER A 106 9.04 4.53 -0.27
C SER A 106 8.42 5.66 -1.10
N LEU A 107 9.17 6.20 -2.06
CA LEU A 107 8.69 7.28 -2.93
C LEU A 107 7.45 6.86 -3.73
N TYR A 108 7.48 5.67 -4.32
CA TYR A 108 6.34 5.12 -5.06
C TYR A 108 5.10 5.05 -4.17
N HIS A 109 5.21 4.45 -2.99
CA HIS A 109 4.07 4.29 -2.10
C HIS A 109 3.56 5.63 -1.54
N LYS A 110 4.47 6.53 -1.19
CA LYS A 110 4.09 7.88 -0.79
C LYS A 110 3.25 8.56 -1.86
N LYS A 111 3.73 8.56 -3.10
CA LYS A 111 3.06 9.26 -4.20
C LYS A 111 1.73 8.62 -4.59
N ILE A 112 1.64 7.30 -4.58
CA ILE A 112 0.38 6.60 -4.83
C ILE A 112 -0.66 6.91 -3.74
N LEU A 113 -0.27 6.84 -2.48
CA LEU A 113 -1.17 7.11 -1.37
C LEU A 113 -1.65 8.56 -1.38
N GLU A 114 -0.74 9.51 -1.63
CA GLU A 114 -1.11 10.93 -1.77
C GLU A 114 -2.16 11.11 -2.87
N LYS A 115 -1.97 10.49 -4.04
CA LYS A 115 -2.92 10.60 -5.15
C LYS A 115 -4.28 9.97 -4.80
N ILE A 116 -4.28 8.77 -4.23
CA ILE A 116 -5.53 8.08 -3.88
C ILE A 116 -6.31 8.89 -2.85
N PHE A 117 -5.67 9.36 -1.80
CA PHE A 117 -6.35 10.11 -0.76
C PHE A 117 -6.85 11.47 -1.26
N ASN A 118 -6.02 12.20 -2.00
CA ASN A 118 -6.39 13.53 -2.48
C ASN A 118 -7.42 13.49 -3.61
N GLU A 119 -7.26 12.58 -4.58
CA GLU A 119 -8.05 12.58 -5.80
C GLU A 119 -9.29 11.68 -5.76
N ILE A 120 -9.24 10.59 -4.98
CA ILE A 120 -10.35 9.63 -4.91
C ILE A 120 -11.17 9.85 -3.64
N PHE A 121 -10.50 9.92 -2.49
CA PHE A 121 -11.20 10.05 -1.20
C PHE A 121 -11.42 11.51 -0.78
N ASN A 122 -10.77 12.45 -1.45
CA ASN A 122 -10.83 13.87 -1.09
C ASN A 122 -10.53 14.10 0.41
N LYS A 123 -9.51 13.42 0.89
CA LYS A 123 -9.04 13.50 2.28
C LYS A 123 -7.56 13.88 2.31
N PRO A 124 -7.18 14.93 3.06
CA PRO A 124 -5.77 15.27 3.19
C PRO A 124 -5.02 14.17 3.94
N ILE A 125 -3.82 13.87 3.47
CA ILE A 125 -2.93 12.91 4.07
C ILE A 125 -1.53 13.52 4.16
N HIS A 126 -0.83 13.23 5.24
CA HIS A 126 0.55 13.67 5.43
C HIS A 126 1.45 12.46 5.52
N ILE A 127 2.45 12.38 4.64
CA ILE A 127 3.36 11.25 4.57
C ILE A 127 4.81 11.73 4.65
N THR A 128 5.54 11.22 5.61
CA THR A 128 7.00 11.35 5.67
C THR A 128 7.64 10.02 5.31
N MET A 129 8.83 10.06 4.73
CA MET A 129 9.50 8.84 4.26
C MET A 129 11.01 8.90 4.43
N SER A 130 11.60 7.73 4.47
CA SER A 130 13.05 7.50 4.36
C SER A 130 13.31 6.26 3.52
N ASP A 131 14.57 5.82 3.43
CA ASP A 131 14.93 4.58 2.73
C ASP A 131 14.28 3.33 3.34
N PHE A 132 13.89 3.41 4.63
CA PHE A 132 13.44 2.25 5.40
C PHE A 132 12.08 2.44 6.06
N MET A 133 11.47 3.61 5.93
CA MET A 133 10.26 3.90 6.70
C MET A 133 9.32 4.85 5.96
N LEU A 134 8.03 4.58 6.13
CA LEU A 134 6.94 5.48 5.77
C LEU A 134 6.10 5.73 7.01
N THR A 135 5.80 6.98 7.28
CA THR A 135 4.84 7.39 8.31
C THR A 135 3.68 8.11 7.64
N ILE A 136 2.49 7.57 7.81
CA ILE A 136 1.26 8.05 7.18
C ILE A 136 0.36 8.58 8.26
N GLN A 137 -0.08 9.83 8.13
CA GLN A 137 -1.01 10.46 9.07
C GLN A 137 -2.22 11.00 8.34
N PHE A 138 -3.40 10.71 8.86
CA PHE A 138 -4.65 11.33 8.38
C PHE A 138 -5.66 11.43 9.52
N GLU A 139 -6.61 12.34 9.36
CA GLU A 139 -7.72 12.52 10.28
C GLU A 139 -9.02 12.00 9.65
N LYS A 140 -9.84 11.36 10.47
CA LYS A 140 -11.16 10.89 10.06
C LYS A 140 -12.15 12.02 9.81
#